data_95764fda8dfb6aa810c9e754caaf84f3
#
_entry.id   95764fda8dfb6aa810c9e754caaf84f3
#
_cell.length_a   1.000
_cell.length_b   1.000
_cell.length_c   1.000
_cell.angle_alpha   90.00
_cell.angle_beta   90.00
_cell.angle_gamma   90.00
#
_symmetry.space_group_name_H-M   'P 1'
#
loop_
_entity.id
_entity.type
_entity.pdbx_description
1 polymer ?
#
loop_
_entity_poly.entity_id
_entity_poly.type
_entity_poly.pdbx_seq_one_letter_code
_entity_poly.pdbx_strand_id
1 'polypeptide(L)'
;MDLITVRDLFRHTADYAGKEISVGGWVRSIRASKAFGFIVLSDGTYFNPLQVVYHDTMENFQAVSKLNVGTALIVKGTLVETPDAKQPFELQATEVTVEGTSTPDYPLQKKRHSLEFLRTMTHLRPRTNTFQAVFRVRSLIAYAIHQFFQERDFVYVHTPLITGSDCEGAGEMFQVTTLDLNNLPRTEDGKVDFSKDFFNKPTNLTVSGQLNGETFAMAFRNIYTFGPTFRAENSNTTRHAAEFWMIEPEIAFADLQDDMRLAEDMIKYIIAYVLEHAPEEMAFFNQFVDKGLLDRLHHVMTSDFGHVTYTEAIEILEKHNDQFEYPVHWGSDLQTEHERYLTEVVFQRPVFVTDYPKEIKAFYMKLNPDGKTVAAMDCLVPGIGEIIGGSQREDDYDTLLARMNELGLKPEDYGFYLDLRKYGSARHAGFGLGFERCVMYLTGMGNIRDVLPFPRTVNNCEL
;
A
#
# COMPACT_ATOMS: atom_id res chain seq x y z
N MET A 1 -34.36 4.82 -11.84
CA MET A 1 -34.54 5.45 -10.53
C MET A 1 -33.19 6.06 -10.18
N ASP A 2 -33.15 7.36 -9.99
CA ASP A 2 -31.89 8.04 -9.63
C ASP A 2 -31.69 7.92 -8.11
N LEU A 3 -30.74 7.05 -7.70
CA LEU A 3 -30.38 6.89 -6.30
C LEU A 3 -29.35 7.97 -5.93
N ILE A 4 -29.64 8.73 -4.88
CA ILE A 4 -28.70 9.69 -4.31
C ILE A 4 -27.72 8.95 -3.41
N THR A 5 -26.43 9.30 -3.50
CA THR A 5 -25.40 8.69 -2.65
C THR A 5 -25.38 9.31 -1.25
N VAL A 6 -25.02 8.51 -0.24
CA VAL A 6 -24.84 9.03 1.12
C VAL A 6 -23.78 10.13 1.14
N ARG A 7 -22.74 10.02 0.31
CA ARG A 7 -21.72 11.08 0.15
C ARG A 7 -22.32 12.41 -0.29
N ASP A 8 -23.21 12.39 -1.28
CA ASP A 8 -23.83 13.61 -1.77
C ASP A 8 -24.71 14.26 -0.70
N LEU A 9 -25.42 13.45 0.10
CA LEU A 9 -26.20 13.97 1.23
C LEU A 9 -25.35 14.71 2.25
N PHE A 10 -24.16 14.18 2.59
CA PHE A 10 -23.24 14.84 3.53
C PHE A 10 -22.55 16.08 2.93
N ARG A 11 -22.26 16.07 1.64
CA ARG A 11 -21.58 17.19 0.96
C ARG A 11 -22.51 18.32 0.54
N HIS A 12 -23.76 18.01 0.26
CA HIS A 12 -24.74 18.91 -0.33
C HIS A 12 -26.09 18.85 0.40
N THR A 13 -26.07 18.75 1.73
CA THR A 13 -27.27 18.58 2.58
C THR A 13 -28.37 19.58 2.24
N ALA A 14 -28.02 20.87 2.06
CA ALA A 14 -28.97 21.93 1.76
C ALA A 14 -29.72 21.71 0.42
N ASP A 15 -29.11 21.01 -0.54
CA ASP A 15 -29.72 20.72 -1.83
C ASP A 15 -30.84 19.67 -1.73
N TYR A 16 -30.81 18.85 -0.67
CA TYR A 16 -31.72 17.73 -0.46
C TYR A 16 -32.67 17.91 0.74
N ALA A 17 -32.38 18.84 1.63
CA ALA A 17 -33.20 19.09 2.82
C ALA A 17 -34.66 19.43 2.45
N GLY A 18 -35.62 18.73 3.07
CA GLY A 18 -37.04 18.85 2.81
C GLY A 18 -37.52 18.20 1.51
N LYS A 19 -36.64 17.60 0.71
CA LYS A 19 -36.98 16.92 -0.55
C LYS A 19 -37.17 15.42 -0.35
N GLU A 20 -38.08 14.85 -1.17
CA GLU A 20 -38.21 13.41 -1.30
C GLU A 20 -37.08 12.87 -2.19
N ILE A 21 -36.33 11.90 -1.66
CA ILE A 21 -35.17 11.27 -2.30
C ILE A 21 -35.23 9.75 -2.16
N SER A 22 -34.43 9.05 -2.97
CA SER A 22 -34.22 7.61 -2.85
C SER A 22 -32.76 7.29 -2.64
N VAL A 23 -32.47 6.42 -1.67
CA VAL A 23 -31.10 5.97 -1.33
C VAL A 23 -31.07 4.44 -1.30
N GLY A 24 -30.08 3.83 -1.98
CA GLY A 24 -29.82 2.40 -1.90
C GLY A 24 -28.69 2.12 -0.90
N GLY A 25 -28.73 0.98 -0.21
CA GLY A 25 -27.63 0.60 0.70
C GLY A 25 -27.90 -0.68 1.49
N TRP A 26 -26.96 -1.00 2.38
CA TRP A 26 -27.04 -2.19 3.24
C TRP A 26 -27.28 -1.82 4.69
N VAL A 27 -28.13 -2.61 5.35
CA VAL A 27 -28.45 -2.47 6.78
C VAL A 27 -27.21 -2.78 7.62
N ARG A 28 -26.75 -1.79 8.40
CA ARG A 28 -25.67 -1.93 9.40
C ARG A 28 -26.20 -2.24 10.79
N SER A 29 -27.35 -1.68 11.12
CA SER A 29 -28.13 -2.02 12.30
C SER A 29 -29.57 -1.61 12.10
N ILE A 30 -30.46 -2.32 12.79
CA ILE A 30 -31.89 -2.01 12.83
C ILE A 30 -32.38 -2.07 14.26
N ARG A 31 -33.28 -1.17 14.63
CA ARG A 31 -33.96 -1.15 15.91
C ARG A 31 -35.42 -0.76 15.66
N ALA A 32 -36.34 -1.49 16.24
CA ALA A 32 -37.75 -1.20 16.12
C ALA A 32 -38.38 -1.01 17.53
N SER A 33 -39.32 -0.10 17.62
CA SER A 33 -40.27 0.05 18.72
C SER A 33 -41.68 -0.28 18.20
N LYS A 34 -42.70 -0.02 19.01
CA LYS A 34 -44.10 -0.32 18.62
C LYS A 34 -44.61 0.59 17.50
N ALA A 35 -44.15 1.85 17.45
CA ALA A 35 -44.68 2.87 16.55
C ALA A 35 -43.70 3.35 15.49
N PHE A 36 -42.40 3.13 15.69
CA PHE A 36 -41.35 3.55 14.75
C PHE A 36 -40.07 2.71 14.90
N GLY A 37 -39.17 2.81 13.94
CA GLY A 37 -37.87 2.17 14.00
C GLY A 37 -36.78 2.99 13.34
N PHE A 38 -35.54 2.55 13.54
CA PHE A 38 -34.33 3.15 12.97
C PHE A 38 -33.56 2.10 12.19
N ILE A 39 -33.09 2.47 11.00
CA ILE A 39 -32.13 1.71 10.22
C ILE A 39 -30.89 2.58 10.08
N VAL A 40 -29.72 2.02 10.36
CA VAL A 40 -28.45 2.58 9.96
C VAL A 40 -28.08 1.97 8.59
N LEU A 41 -28.13 2.79 7.56
CA LEU A 41 -27.93 2.39 6.17
C LEU A 41 -26.56 2.89 5.66
N SER A 42 -25.80 2.02 5.04
CA SER A 42 -24.53 2.39 4.38
C SER A 42 -24.56 1.97 2.94
N ASP A 43 -24.30 2.91 2.03
CA ASP A 43 -24.12 2.63 0.61
C ASP A 43 -22.66 2.46 0.20
N GLY A 44 -21.73 2.57 1.17
CA GLY A 44 -20.30 2.48 0.94
C GLY A 44 -19.66 3.72 0.31
N THR A 45 -20.41 4.76 -0.06
CA THR A 45 -19.86 5.97 -0.69
C THR A 45 -19.26 6.96 0.31
N TYR A 46 -19.66 6.89 1.57
CA TYR A 46 -19.17 7.75 2.64
C TYR A 46 -18.90 6.96 3.92
N PHE A 47 -17.99 7.45 4.78
CA PHE A 47 -17.64 6.74 6.01
C PHE A 47 -18.80 6.73 7.02
N ASN A 48 -19.43 7.89 7.22
CA ASN A 48 -20.60 7.99 8.11
C ASN A 48 -21.85 7.44 7.39
N PRO A 49 -22.61 6.54 8.04
CA PRO A 49 -23.83 5.98 7.47
C PRO A 49 -24.99 6.95 7.59
N LEU A 50 -26.04 6.70 6.79
CA LEU A 50 -27.32 7.40 6.86
C LEU A 50 -28.21 6.78 7.96
N GLN A 51 -28.81 7.61 8.81
CA GLN A 51 -29.92 7.19 9.66
C GLN A 51 -31.24 7.30 8.92
N VAL A 52 -32.00 6.21 8.87
CA VAL A 52 -33.34 6.14 8.34
C VAL A 52 -34.32 5.95 9.50
N VAL A 53 -35.38 6.72 9.52
CA VAL A 53 -36.51 6.58 10.45
C VAL A 53 -37.71 6.08 9.67
N TYR A 54 -38.39 5.04 10.15
CA TYR A 54 -39.60 4.51 9.54
C TYR A 54 -40.68 4.30 10.59
N HIS A 55 -41.95 4.48 10.21
CA HIS A 55 -43.10 4.50 11.11
C HIS A 55 -44.08 3.37 10.81
N ASP A 56 -44.92 3.05 11.80
CA ASP A 56 -45.97 2.02 11.73
C ASP A 56 -47.09 2.33 10.76
N THR A 57 -47.11 3.55 10.20
CA THR A 57 -47.97 3.95 9.10
C THR A 57 -47.57 3.30 7.78
N MET A 58 -46.36 2.77 7.66
CA MET A 58 -45.94 2.05 6.46
C MET A 58 -46.55 0.65 6.40
N GLU A 59 -47.09 0.27 5.23
CA GLU A 59 -47.75 -1.00 5.00
C GLU A 59 -46.87 -2.21 5.40
N ASN A 60 -45.56 -2.14 5.09
CA ASN A 60 -44.63 -3.21 5.33
C ASN A 60 -43.80 -3.03 6.63
N PHE A 61 -44.21 -2.17 7.56
CA PHE A 61 -43.53 -1.87 8.83
C PHE A 61 -43.09 -3.13 9.59
N GLN A 62 -43.99 -4.11 9.74
CA GLN A 62 -43.70 -5.34 10.49
C GLN A 62 -42.65 -6.23 9.79
N ALA A 63 -42.63 -6.22 8.47
CA ALA A 63 -41.62 -6.95 7.69
C ALA A 63 -40.26 -6.26 7.79
N VAL A 64 -40.22 -4.94 7.62
CA VAL A 64 -39.00 -4.13 7.74
C VAL A 64 -38.39 -4.26 9.14
N SER A 65 -39.21 -4.25 10.19
CA SER A 65 -38.74 -4.37 11.58
C SER A 65 -38.07 -5.69 11.92
N LYS A 66 -38.24 -6.72 11.09
CA LYS A 66 -37.65 -8.05 11.25
C LYS A 66 -36.45 -8.34 10.32
N LEU A 67 -36.00 -7.34 9.58
CA LEU A 67 -34.89 -7.51 8.66
C LEU A 67 -33.57 -7.73 9.41
N ASN A 68 -32.68 -8.51 8.82
CA ASN A 68 -31.36 -8.78 9.36
C ASN A 68 -30.34 -7.75 8.89
N VAL A 69 -29.26 -7.61 9.67
CA VAL A 69 -28.05 -6.89 9.24
C VAL A 69 -27.51 -7.48 7.94
N GLY A 70 -27.04 -6.63 7.04
CA GLY A 70 -26.56 -7.04 5.72
C GLY A 70 -27.63 -7.08 4.63
N THR A 71 -28.92 -6.90 4.96
CA THR A 71 -30.02 -6.77 3.97
C THR A 71 -29.79 -5.55 3.09
N ALA A 72 -29.96 -5.70 1.79
CA ALA A 72 -29.91 -4.59 0.82
C ALA A 72 -31.29 -3.96 0.66
N LEU A 73 -31.34 -2.63 0.73
CA LEU A 73 -32.57 -1.85 0.68
C LEU A 73 -32.47 -0.69 -0.31
N ILE A 74 -33.62 -0.33 -0.88
CA ILE A 74 -33.87 1.01 -1.42
C ILE A 74 -34.87 1.68 -0.49
N VAL A 75 -34.50 2.86 0.01
CA VAL A 75 -35.35 3.66 0.90
C VAL A 75 -35.72 4.94 0.21
N LYS A 76 -37.01 5.22 0.06
CA LYS A 76 -37.57 6.48 -0.39
C LYS A 76 -38.14 7.24 0.79
N GLY A 77 -37.88 8.55 0.87
CA GLY A 77 -38.32 9.37 1.98
C GLY A 77 -37.91 10.81 1.89
N THR A 78 -38.25 11.59 2.89
CA THR A 78 -37.88 13.00 3.00
C THR A 78 -36.64 13.17 3.85
N LEU A 79 -35.64 13.90 3.37
CA LEU A 79 -34.45 14.26 4.15
C LEU A 79 -34.79 15.39 5.12
N VAL A 80 -34.57 15.15 6.41
CA VAL A 80 -34.87 16.11 7.48
C VAL A 80 -33.58 16.44 8.23
N GLU A 81 -33.26 17.72 8.33
CA GLU A 81 -32.11 18.19 9.13
C GLU A 81 -32.38 18.00 10.62
N THR A 82 -31.37 17.56 11.36
CA THR A 82 -31.42 17.29 12.80
C THR A 82 -30.23 17.95 13.51
N PRO A 83 -30.17 19.31 13.54
CA PRO A 83 -29.01 20.05 14.03
C PRO A 83 -28.65 19.78 15.49
N ASP A 84 -29.64 19.40 16.32
CA ASP A 84 -29.45 19.10 17.73
C ASP A 84 -29.17 17.61 18.02
N ALA A 85 -29.16 16.77 16.97
CA ALA A 85 -28.86 15.35 17.10
C ALA A 85 -27.38 15.03 16.84
N LYS A 86 -26.98 13.78 17.09
CA LYS A 86 -25.62 13.32 16.81
C LYS A 86 -25.29 13.33 15.32
N GLN A 87 -26.27 13.02 14.47
CA GLN A 87 -26.17 13.08 13.02
C GLN A 87 -26.80 14.39 12.51
N PRO A 88 -26.28 15.00 11.42
CA PRO A 88 -26.77 16.29 10.92
C PRO A 88 -28.14 16.22 10.27
N PHE A 89 -28.56 15.05 9.82
CA PHE A 89 -29.85 14.80 9.18
C PHE A 89 -30.26 13.33 9.30
N GLU A 90 -31.52 13.05 8.99
CA GLU A 90 -32.06 11.70 8.85
C GLU A 90 -33.03 11.60 7.68
N LEU A 91 -33.24 10.40 7.15
CA LEU A 91 -34.20 10.12 6.10
C LEU A 91 -35.49 9.58 6.74
N GLN A 92 -36.56 10.35 6.66
CA GLN A 92 -37.91 9.95 7.09
C GLN A 92 -38.53 9.11 5.98
N ALA A 93 -38.50 7.78 6.15
CA ALA A 93 -38.90 6.84 5.10
C ALA A 93 -40.42 6.86 4.87
N THR A 94 -40.80 6.97 3.61
CA THR A 94 -42.18 6.77 3.13
C THR A 94 -42.35 5.37 2.52
N GLU A 95 -41.25 4.81 1.97
CA GLU A 95 -41.24 3.49 1.37
C GLU A 95 -39.88 2.81 1.62
N VAL A 96 -39.91 1.51 1.92
CA VAL A 96 -38.71 0.66 2.02
C VAL A 96 -38.89 -0.57 1.15
N THR A 97 -38.08 -0.68 0.11
CA THR A 97 -38.04 -1.84 -0.79
C THR A 97 -36.84 -2.72 -0.44
N VAL A 98 -37.08 -4.02 -0.31
CA VAL A 98 -36.01 -5.01 -0.06
C VAL A 98 -35.51 -5.52 -1.41
N GLU A 99 -34.23 -5.20 -1.73
CA GLU A 99 -33.54 -5.69 -2.93
C GLU A 99 -32.96 -7.09 -2.73
N GLY A 100 -32.41 -7.35 -1.54
CA GLY A 100 -31.82 -8.64 -1.22
C GLY A 100 -31.83 -8.89 0.29
N THR A 101 -32.36 -10.04 0.70
CA THR A 101 -32.44 -10.42 2.12
C THR A 101 -31.10 -10.95 2.63
N SER A 102 -30.84 -10.77 3.91
CA SER A 102 -29.75 -11.39 4.65
C SER A 102 -30.28 -12.41 5.64
N THR A 103 -29.60 -13.53 5.79
CA THR A 103 -29.99 -14.62 6.67
C THR A 103 -29.47 -14.37 8.12
N PRO A 104 -30.10 -15.00 9.15
CA PRO A 104 -29.70 -14.79 10.54
C PRO A 104 -28.27 -15.24 10.88
N ASP A 105 -27.67 -16.10 10.08
CA ASP A 105 -26.30 -16.60 10.21
C ASP A 105 -25.25 -15.66 9.60
N TYR A 106 -25.66 -14.47 9.10
CA TYR A 106 -24.72 -13.48 8.59
C TYR A 106 -23.62 -13.16 9.64
N PRO A 107 -22.33 -13.39 9.31
CA PRO A 107 -21.28 -13.43 10.33
C PRO A 107 -20.93 -12.06 10.93
N LEU A 108 -21.16 -10.98 10.18
CA LEU A 108 -20.82 -9.61 10.60
C LEU A 108 -21.96 -8.96 11.41
N GLN A 109 -22.33 -9.59 12.52
CA GLN A 109 -23.33 -9.07 13.43
C GLN A 109 -22.86 -7.80 14.15
N LYS A 110 -23.79 -7.05 14.79
CA LYS A 110 -23.50 -5.83 15.54
C LYS A 110 -22.69 -6.11 16.81
N LYS A 111 -21.43 -6.48 16.66
CA LYS A 111 -20.43 -6.67 17.73
C LYS A 111 -19.06 -6.30 17.21
N ARG A 112 -18.10 -6.11 18.11
CA ARG A 112 -16.70 -5.97 17.72
C ARG A 112 -16.16 -7.31 17.22
N HIS A 113 -15.53 -7.31 16.06
CA HIS A 113 -14.82 -8.45 15.49
C HIS A 113 -13.32 -8.21 15.55
N SER A 114 -12.54 -9.26 15.85
CA SER A 114 -11.08 -9.18 15.77
C SER A 114 -10.62 -9.16 14.32
N LEU A 115 -9.44 -8.61 14.06
CA LEU A 115 -8.85 -8.59 12.70
C LEU A 115 -8.56 -10.03 12.22
N GLU A 116 -8.13 -10.92 13.12
CA GLU A 116 -7.91 -12.35 12.82
C GLU A 116 -9.18 -13.03 12.31
N PHE A 117 -10.31 -12.79 12.99
CA PHE A 117 -11.60 -13.30 12.52
C PHE A 117 -11.97 -12.73 11.16
N LEU A 118 -11.76 -11.44 10.94
CA LEU A 118 -12.09 -10.79 9.66
C LEU A 118 -11.19 -11.25 8.50
N ARG A 119 -9.97 -11.73 8.78
CA ARG A 119 -9.11 -12.37 7.76
C ARG A 119 -9.66 -13.70 7.26
N THR A 120 -10.49 -14.39 8.02
CA THR A 120 -11.13 -15.64 7.57
C THR A 120 -12.28 -15.41 6.58
N MET A 121 -12.68 -14.17 6.36
CA MET A 121 -13.76 -13.79 5.45
C MET A 121 -13.46 -12.52 4.66
N THR A 122 -12.37 -12.55 3.92
CA THR A 122 -11.86 -11.40 3.15
C THR A 122 -12.91 -10.80 2.21
N HIS A 123 -13.81 -11.60 1.67
CA HIS A 123 -14.91 -11.17 0.78
C HIS A 123 -16.04 -10.41 1.50
N LEU A 124 -16.18 -10.54 2.82
CA LEU A 124 -17.21 -9.82 3.60
C LEU A 124 -16.64 -8.67 4.44
N ARG A 125 -15.37 -8.76 4.85
CA ARG A 125 -14.77 -7.74 5.75
C ARG A 125 -14.84 -6.30 5.22
N PRO A 126 -14.90 -6.01 3.90
CA PRO A 126 -15.12 -4.63 3.41
C PRO A 126 -16.41 -3.99 3.89
N ARG A 127 -17.37 -4.79 4.36
CA ARG A 127 -18.62 -4.29 4.94
C ARG A 127 -18.47 -3.75 6.38
N THR A 128 -17.29 -3.89 7.00
CA THR A 128 -17.00 -3.33 8.34
C THR A 128 -16.48 -1.91 8.26
N ASN A 129 -16.66 -1.10 9.31
CA ASN A 129 -16.14 0.28 9.35
C ASN A 129 -14.62 0.32 9.16
N THR A 130 -13.89 -0.58 9.83
CA THR A 130 -12.44 -0.63 9.75
C THR A 130 -11.97 -0.82 8.30
N PHE A 131 -12.53 -1.82 7.60
CA PHE A 131 -12.08 -2.10 6.23
C PHE A 131 -12.67 -1.15 5.20
N GLN A 132 -13.83 -0.55 5.46
CA GLN A 132 -14.29 0.59 4.64
C GLN A 132 -13.31 1.76 4.73
N ALA A 133 -12.85 2.10 5.93
CA ALA A 133 -11.85 3.15 6.12
C ALA A 133 -10.52 2.79 5.44
N VAL A 134 -9.98 1.58 5.68
CA VAL A 134 -8.71 1.12 5.11
C VAL A 134 -8.73 1.20 3.58
N PHE A 135 -9.74 0.58 2.93
CA PHE A 135 -9.75 0.51 1.47
C PHE A 135 -10.12 1.83 0.81
N ARG A 136 -10.85 2.72 1.48
CA ARG A 136 -11.08 4.08 1.01
C ARG A 136 -9.78 4.89 1.05
N VAL A 137 -9.06 4.85 2.17
CA VAL A 137 -7.76 5.53 2.29
C VAL A 137 -6.73 4.93 1.34
N ARG A 138 -6.67 3.60 1.19
CA ARG A 138 -5.83 2.94 0.17
C ARG A 138 -6.09 3.47 -1.24
N SER A 139 -7.36 3.62 -1.61
CA SER A 139 -7.75 4.17 -2.92
C SER A 139 -7.29 5.63 -3.10
N LEU A 140 -7.44 6.46 -2.04
CA LEU A 140 -6.98 7.85 -2.07
C LEU A 140 -5.45 7.96 -2.16
N ILE A 141 -4.71 7.13 -1.43
CA ILE A 141 -3.24 7.10 -1.51
C ILE A 141 -2.78 6.77 -2.94
N ALA A 142 -3.41 5.77 -3.57
CA ALA A 142 -3.08 5.42 -4.96
C ALA A 142 -3.29 6.59 -5.92
N TYR A 143 -4.42 7.28 -5.79
CA TYR A 143 -4.69 8.47 -6.59
C TYR A 143 -3.72 9.61 -6.30
N ALA A 144 -3.42 9.88 -5.03
CA ALA A 144 -2.47 10.92 -4.62
C ALA A 144 -1.07 10.67 -5.21
N ILE A 145 -0.62 9.42 -5.24
CA ILE A 145 0.68 9.04 -5.83
C ILE A 145 0.68 9.35 -7.34
N HIS A 146 -0.36 8.94 -8.07
CA HIS A 146 -0.46 9.26 -9.48
C HIS A 146 -0.50 10.78 -9.72
N GLN A 147 -1.27 11.51 -8.92
CA GLN A 147 -1.35 12.96 -9.03
C GLN A 147 -0.01 13.63 -8.75
N PHE A 148 0.70 13.22 -7.69
CA PHE A 148 2.03 13.73 -7.34
C PHE A 148 3.00 13.65 -8.51
N PHE A 149 3.08 12.50 -9.17
CA PHE A 149 4.01 12.30 -10.28
C PHE A 149 3.54 12.99 -11.57
N GLN A 150 2.24 12.93 -11.89
CA GLN A 150 1.69 13.56 -13.10
C GLN A 150 1.82 15.10 -13.06
N GLU A 151 1.61 15.74 -11.91
CA GLU A 151 1.81 17.18 -11.72
C GLU A 151 3.29 17.63 -11.85
N ARG A 152 4.23 16.67 -11.83
CA ARG A 152 5.67 16.87 -11.99
C ARG A 152 6.22 16.37 -13.32
N ASP A 153 5.35 16.15 -14.31
CA ASP A 153 5.69 15.69 -15.65
C ASP A 153 6.41 14.32 -15.71
N PHE A 154 6.15 13.44 -14.74
CA PHE A 154 6.62 12.06 -14.79
C PHE A 154 5.75 11.23 -15.72
N VAL A 155 6.37 10.35 -16.49
CA VAL A 155 5.67 9.38 -17.34
C VAL A 155 5.42 8.09 -16.56
N TYR A 156 4.16 7.68 -16.46
CA TYR A 156 3.80 6.36 -15.93
C TYR A 156 4.14 5.25 -16.90
N VAL A 157 4.91 4.27 -16.47
CA VAL A 157 5.37 3.15 -17.31
C VAL A 157 4.85 1.82 -16.79
N HIS A 158 4.22 1.05 -17.67
CA HIS A 158 3.88 -0.35 -17.42
C HIS A 158 5.10 -1.22 -17.74
N THR A 159 5.72 -1.79 -16.72
CA THR A 159 6.80 -2.77 -16.87
C THR A 159 6.27 -4.20 -16.83
N PRO A 160 6.92 -5.18 -17.48
CA PRO A 160 6.44 -6.56 -17.51
C PRO A 160 6.36 -7.20 -16.13
N LEU A 161 5.26 -7.92 -15.88
CA LEU A 161 5.12 -8.75 -14.67
C LEU A 161 5.77 -10.12 -14.83
N ILE A 162 5.83 -10.64 -16.07
CA ILE A 162 6.54 -11.88 -16.39
C ILE A 162 7.89 -11.49 -16.97
N THR A 163 8.96 -11.95 -16.35
CA THR A 163 10.34 -11.56 -16.70
C THR A 163 11.26 -12.76 -16.79
N GLY A 164 12.31 -12.65 -17.60
CA GLY A 164 13.42 -13.59 -17.63
C GLY A 164 14.64 -13.12 -16.87
N SER A 165 14.60 -11.95 -16.21
CA SER A 165 15.70 -11.38 -15.42
C SER A 165 15.30 -11.20 -13.95
N ASP A 166 16.28 -11.34 -13.04
CA ASP A 166 16.14 -11.06 -11.63
C ASP A 166 16.70 -9.66 -11.33
N CYS A 167 15.85 -8.73 -10.94
CA CYS A 167 16.24 -7.35 -10.62
C CYS A 167 17.21 -7.27 -9.44
N GLU A 168 17.02 -8.10 -8.43
CA GLU A 168 17.83 -8.05 -7.20
C GLU A 168 19.03 -9.01 -7.24
N GLY A 169 19.06 -9.94 -8.22
CA GLY A 169 20.17 -10.87 -8.44
C GLY A 169 20.24 -12.04 -7.45
N ALA A 170 19.31 -12.13 -6.50
CA ALA A 170 19.23 -13.19 -5.48
C ALA A 170 17.79 -13.41 -4.98
N GLY A 171 16.80 -12.91 -5.70
CA GLY A 171 15.39 -12.95 -5.28
C GLY A 171 14.80 -14.37 -5.40
N GLU A 172 14.06 -14.80 -4.39
CA GLU A 172 13.19 -15.97 -4.51
C GLU A 172 11.98 -15.59 -5.36
N MET A 173 11.96 -16.05 -6.62
CA MET A 173 10.94 -15.70 -7.60
C MET A 173 9.95 -16.84 -7.80
N PHE A 174 8.67 -16.50 -7.96
CA PHE A 174 7.67 -17.45 -8.44
C PHE A 174 7.91 -17.75 -9.92
N GLN A 175 8.04 -19.03 -10.25
CA GLN A 175 8.20 -19.47 -11.64
C GLN A 175 6.86 -19.43 -12.39
N VAL A 176 6.88 -18.93 -13.62
CA VAL A 176 5.74 -18.95 -14.55
C VAL A 176 6.02 -19.98 -15.63
N THR A 177 5.17 -20.99 -15.76
CA THR A 177 5.32 -22.07 -16.73
C THR A 177 3.97 -22.59 -17.21
N THR A 178 3.92 -23.07 -18.46
CA THR A 178 2.80 -23.81 -19.04
C THR A 178 3.10 -25.29 -19.20
N LEU A 179 4.29 -25.73 -18.76
CA LEU A 179 4.64 -27.15 -18.78
C LEU A 179 3.77 -27.98 -17.82
N ASP A 180 3.44 -29.21 -18.23
CA ASP A 180 2.78 -30.15 -17.34
C ASP A 180 3.76 -30.62 -16.25
N LEU A 181 3.52 -30.20 -15.02
CA LEU A 181 4.37 -30.55 -13.88
C LEU A 181 4.40 -32.08 -13.57
N ASN A 182 3.41 -32.85 -14.04
CA ASN A 182 3.41 -34.29 -13.91
C ASN A 182 4.21 -35.01 -15.00
N ASN A 183 4.51 -34.31 -16.11
CA ASN A 183 5.24 -34.85 -17.25
C ASN A 183 6.17 -33.83 -17.87
N LEU A 184 7.18 -33.42 -17.09
CA LEU A 184 8.15 -32.37 -17.52
C LEU A 184 9.04 -32.88 -18.65
N PRO A 185 9.13 -32.18 -19.79
CA PRO A 185 10.13 -32.45 -20.81
C PRO A 185 11.53 -32.22 -20.25
N ARG A 186 12.47 -33.10 -20.63
CA ARG A 186 13.84 -33.04 -20.14
C ARG A 186 14.84 -33.03 -21.28
N THR A 187 15.94 -32.31 -21.05
CA THR A 187 17.11 -32.31 -21.90
C THR A 187 17.91 -33.60 -21.71
N GLU A 188 18.92 -33.84 -22.55
CA GLU A 188 19.78 -35.03 -22.46
C GLU A 188 20.54 -35.14 -21.12
N ASP A 189 20.84 -33.99 -20.48
CA ASP A 189 21.47 -33.93 -19.14
C ASP A 189 20.46 -34.01 -17.97
N GLY A 190 19.18 -34.28 -18.26
CA GLY A 190 18.13 -34.54 -17.27
C GLY A 190 17.48 -33.27 -16.68
N LYS A 191 17.88 -32.07 -17.10
CA LYS A 191 17.25 -30.81 -16.67
C LYS A 191 15.92 -30.61 -17.36
N VAL A 192 15.09 -29.71 -16.83
CA VAL A 192 13.83 -29.31 -17.49
C VAL A 192 14.15 -28.63 -18.80
N ASP A 193 13.50 -29.07 -19.89
CA ASP A 193 13.65 -28.48 -21.23
C ASP A 193 12.66 -27.32 -21.40
N PHE A 194 13.06 -26.12 -20.98
CA PHE A 194 12.29 -24.90 -21.14
C PHE A 194 12.14 -24.42 -22.60
N SER A 195 12.86 -25.02 -23.57
CA SER A 195 12.59 -24.75 -24.99
C SER A 195 11.20 -25.21 -25.43
N LYS A 196 10.54 -26.03 -24.63
CA LYS A 196 9.17 -26.51 -24.83
C LYS A 196 8.12 -25.69 -24.08
N ASP A 197 8.54 -24.74 -23.24
CA ASP A 197 7.64 -23.85 -22.53
C ASP A 197 7.18 -22.67 -23.41
N PHE A 198 6.17 -21.95 -22.95
CA PHE A 198 5.51 -20.87 -23.71
C PHE A 198 6.50 -19.81 -24.25
N PHE A 199 7.46 -19.39 -23.43
CA PHE A 199 8.46 -18.37 -23.80
C PHE A 199 9.78 -18.95 -24.30
N ASN A 200 9.88 -20.27 -24.49
CA ASN A 200 11.11 -20.99 -24.89
C ASN A 200 12.31 -20.76 -23.95
N LYS A 201 12.06 -20.32 -22.71
CA LYS A 201 13.05 -20.09 -21.66
C LYS A 201 12.37 -20.04 -20.29
N PRO A 202 13.15 -20.19 -19.19
CA PRO A 202 12.61 -19.97 -17.84
C PRO A 202 12.10 -18.54 -17.70
N THR A 203 10.92 -18.36 -17.10
CA THR A 203 10.34 -17.07 -16.78
C THR A 203 9.74 -17.09 -15.37
N ASN A 204 9.69 -15.90 -14.77
CA ASN A 204 9.25 -15.72 -13.38
C ASN A 204 8.33 -14.49 -13.27
N LEU A 205 7.60 -14.40 -12.15
CA LEU A 205 6.97 -13.15 -11.76
C LEU A 205 8.03 -12.16 -11.24
N THR A 206 7.90 -10.90 -11.62
CA THR A 206 8.89 -9.86 -11.28
C THR A 206 8.93 -9.54 -9.80
N VAL A 207 10.12 -9.22 -9.28
CA VAL A 207 10.34 -8.68 -7.93
C VAL A 207 10.40 -7.15 -7.94
N SER A 208 10.54 -6.50 -9.10
CA SER A 208 10.63 -5.05 -9.28
C SER A 208 10.52 -4.66 -10.77
N GLY A 209 9.94 -3.50 -11.03
CA GLY A 209 9.90 -2.89 -12.36
C GLY A 209 11.13 -2.02 -12.68
N GLN A 210 12.07 -1.86 -11.76
CA GLN A 210 13.17 -0.90 -11.84
C GLN A 210 14.02 -1.01 -13.11
N LEU A 211 14.58 -2.19 -13.38
CA LEU A 211 15.53 -2.34 -14.52
C LEU A 211 14.89 -1.98 -15.87
N ASN A 212 13.62 -2.35 -16.06
CA ASN A 212 12.85 -1.96 -17.24
C ASN A 212 12.46 -0.48 -17.20
N GLY A 213 12.16 0.05 -16.00
CA GLY A 213 11.87 1.48 -15.79
C GLY A 213 13.04 2.38 -16.17
N GLU A 214 14.26 2.00 -15.80
CA GLU A 214 15.48 2.75 -16.15
C GLU A 214 15.66 2.90 -17.66
N THR A 215 15.19 1.94 -18.49
CA THR A 215 15.25 2.08 -19.95
C THR A 215 14.42 3.27 -20.45
N PHE A 216 13.27 3.51 -19.81
CA PHE A 216 12.40 4.63 -20.12
C PHE A 216 12.93 5.94 -19.51
N ALA A 217 13.55 5.93 -18.34
CA ALA A 217 14.19 7.11 -17.78
C ALA A 217 15.30 7.66 -18.68
N MET A 218 16.06 6.79 -19.36
CA MET A 218 17.07 7.18 -20.37
C MET A 218 16.48 7.81 -21.63
N ALA A 219 15.16 7.83 -21.78
CA ALA A 219 14.48 8.43 -22.94
C ALA A 219 13.50 9.55 -22.52
N PHE A 220 12.82 9.41 -21.41
CA PHE A 220 11.77 10.33 -20.93
C PHE A 220 12.21 11.19 -19.74
N ARG A 221 13.42 10.99 -19.23
CA ARG A 221 14.02 11.69 -18.09
C ARG A 221 13.41 11.29 -16.75
N ASN A 222 12.10 11.51 -16.53
CA ASN A 222 11.41 11.24 -15.28
C ASN A 222 10.27 10.25 -15.52
N ILE A 223 10.34 9.08 -14.92
CA ILE A 223 9.32 8.04 -15.04
C ILE A 223 8.97 7.49 -13.66
N TYR A 224 7.86 6.79 -13.58
CA TYR A 224 7.56 5.95 -12.42
C TYR A 224 6.79 4.70 -12.85
N THR A 225 7.00 3.63 -12.11
CA THR A 225 6.13 2.46 -12.14
C THR A 225 5.19 2.50 -10.93
N PHE A 226 4.03 1.90 -11.06
CA PHE A 226 3.13 1.61 -9.96
C PHE A 226 2.43 0.30 -10.32
N GLY A 227 2.97 -0.80 -9.83
CA GLY A 227 2.54 -2.12 -10.24
C GLY A 227 2.79 -3.22 -9.22
N PRO A 228 2.14 -4.38 -9.41
CA PRO A 228 2.34 -5.54 -8.56
C PRO A 228 3.75 -6.10 -8.71
N THR A 229 4.29 -6.54 -7.58
CA THR A 229 5.56 -7.26 -7.45
C THR A 229 5.35 -8.51 -6.61
N PHE A 230 6.23 -9.50 -6.79
CA PHE A 230 6.04 -10.83 -6.24
C PHE A 230 7.34 -11.32 -5.61
N ARG A 231 7.28 -11.84 -4.38
CA ARG A 231 8.41 -12.44 -3.70
C ARG A 231 8.01 -13.77 -3.08
N ALA A 232 8.75 -14.83 -3.41
CA ALA A 232 8.49 -16.18 -2.93
C ALA A 232 9.19 -16.50 -1.60
N GLU A 233 9.69 -15.49 -0.90
CA GLU A 233 10.36 -15.63 0.38
C GLU A 233 9.45 -16.30 1.42
N ASN A 234 9.98 -17.30 2.11
CA ASN A 234 9.28 -17.98 3.20
C ASN A 234 9.32 -17.13 4.49
N SER A 235 8.76 -15.92 4.42
CA SER A 235 8.71 -14.97 5.54
C SER A 235 7.27 -14.81 6.04
N ASN A 236 7.03 -15.15 7.30
CA ASN A 236 5.72 -15.05 7.93
C ASN A 236 5.65 -13.93 8.97
N THR A 237 6.05 -12.73 8.58
CA THR A 237 5.99 -11.55 9.44
C THR A 237 4.71 -10.73 9.20
N THR A 238 4.50 -9.71 9.99
CA THR A 238 3.39 -8.75 9.82
C THR A 238 3.59 -7.77 8.67
N ARG A 239 4.77 -7.76 8.04
CA ARG A 239 5.17 -6.79 7.01
C ARG A 239 5.45 -7.40 5.64
N HIS A 240 5.40 -8.74 5.52
CA HIS A 240 5.69 -9.44 4.27
C HIS A 240 4.43 -10.07 3.67
N ALA A 241 4.28 -9.88 2.37
CA ALA A 241 3.30 -10.56 1.53
C ALA A 241 4.00 -11.05 0.26
N ALA A 242 3.49 -12.13 -0.31
CA ALA A 242 4.04 -12.70 -1.54
C ALA A 242 3.66 -11.90 -2.79
N GLU A 243 2.58 -11.13 -2.72
CA GLU A 243 2.11 -10.20 -3.74
C GLU A 243 1.82 -8.86 -3.07
N PHE A 244 2.41 -7.79 -3.60
CA PHE A 244 2.25 -6.42 -3.10
C PHE A 244 2.54 -5.44 -4.24
N TRP A 245 2.30 -4.14 -4.02
CA TRP A 245 2.52 -3.12 -5.05
C TRP A 245 3.73 -2.26 -4.71
N MET A 246 4.52 -1.93 -5.74
CA MET A 246 5.66 -1.02 -5.62
C MET A 246 5.42 0.24 -6.44
N ILE A 247 5.86 1.37 -5.90
CA ILE A 247 5.99 2.64 -6.60
C ILE A 247 7.48 2.88 -6.78
N GLU A 248 7.94 2.95 -8.03
CA GLU A 248 9.37 3.00 -8.35
C GLU A 248 9.64 4.11 -9.38
N PRO A 249 9.87 5.36 -8.93
CA PRO A 249 10.34 6.43 -9.79
C PRO A 249 11.81 6.25 -10.16
N GLU A 250 12.16 6.68 -11.39
CA GLU A 250 13.53 6.81 -11.88
C GLU A 250 13.71 8.18 -12.53
N ILE A 251 14.74 8.90 -12.12
CA ILE A 251 15.02 10.27 -12.54
C ILE A 251 16.41 10.38 -13.15
N ALA A 252 16.49 10.75 -14.44
CA ALA A 252 17.75 10.96 -15.12
C ALA A 252 18.32 12.34 -14.81
N PHE A 253 19.67 12.47 -14.93
CA PHE A 253 20.45 13.66 -14.57
C PHE A 253 20.34 14.05 -13.08
N ALA A 254 20.01 13.10 -12.24
CA ALA A 254 19.82 13.26 -10.81
C ALA A 254 20.85 12.45 -10.01
N ASP A 255 21.18 12.93 -8.82
CA ASP A 255 22.01 12.24 -7.85
C ASP A 255 21.20 11.75 -6.63
N LEU A 256 21.89 11.18 -5.65
CA LEU A 256 21.26 10.69 -4.43
C LEU A 256 20.50 11.78 -3.66
N GLN A 257 21.01 13.02 -3.66
CA GLN A 257 20.35 14.15 -2.98
C GLN A 257 19.04 14.52 -3.66
N ASP A 258 19.00 14.49 -4.99
CA ASP A 258 17.78 14.72 -5.77
C ASP A 258 16.73 13.65 -5.48
N ASP A 259 17.17 12.39 -5.36
CA ASP A 259 16.32 11.23 -5.05
C ASP A 259 15.70 11.34 -3.64
N MET A 260 16.51 11.70 -2.64
CA MET A 260 16.03 11.93 -1.27
C MET A 260 15.02 13.07 -1.19
N ARG A 261 15.25 14.19 -1.92
CA ARG A 261 14.27 15.29 -1.98
C ARG A 261 12.94 14.84 -2.57
N LEU A 262 12.97 14.09 -3.67
CA LEU A 262 11.75 13.55 -4.30
C LEU A 262 11.00 12.61 -3.34
N ALA A 263 11.71 11.75 -2.60
CA ALA A 263 11.13 10.84 -1.63
C ALA A 263 10.47 11.59 -0.44
N GLU A 264 11.15 12.59 0.10
CA GLU A 264 10.61 13.45 1.18
C GLU A 264 9.34 14.19 0.72
N ASP A 265 9.40 14.84 -0.45
CA ASP A 265 8.27 15.56 -1.02
C ASP A 265 7.07 14.66 -1.26
N MET A 266 7.29 13.44 -1.75
CA MET A 266 6.24 12.47 -2.01
C MET A 266 5.55 12.01 -0.72
N ILE A 267 6.32 11.67 0.33
CA ILE A 267 5.75 11.26 1.62
C ILE A 267 4.90 12.39 2.21
N LYS A 268 5.42 13.61 2.24
CA LYS A 268 4.70 14.78 2.76
C LYS A 268 3.42 15.06 1.97
N TYR A 269 3.48 14.96 0.65
CA TYR A 269 2.34 15.16 -0.24
C TYR A 269 1.23 14.14 0.02
N ILE A 270 1.58 12.85 0.11
CA ILE A 270 0.61 11.77 0.37
C ILE A 270 -0.07 11.98 1.72
N ILE A 271 0.70 12.30 2.77
CA ILE A 271 0.14 12.57 4.11
C ILE A 271 -0.85 13.74 4.06
N ALA A 272 -0.44 14.86 3.48
CA ALA A 272 -1.29 16.05 3.36
C ALA A 272 -2.59 15.74 2.61
N TYR A 273 -2.48 15.03 1.48
CA TYR A 273 -3.61 14.65 0.65
C TYR A 273 -4.63 13.79 1.40
N VAL A 274 -4.17 12.79 2.12
CA VAL A 274 -5.05 11.88 2.88
C VAL A 274 -5.73 12.61 4.05
N LEU A 275 -5.00 13.44 4.77
CA LEU A 275 -5.56 14.23 5.88
C LEU A 275 -6.66 15.19 5.42
N GLU A 276 -6.51 15.77 4.22
CA GLU A 276 -7.50 16.68 3.62
C GLU A 276 -8.73 15.94 3.09
N HIS A 277 -8.54 14.78 2.44
CA HIS A 277 -9.61 14.12 1.65
C HIS A 277 -10.31 12.97 2.37
N ALA A 278 -9.79 12.52 3.51
CA ALA A 278 -10.36 11.44 4.34
C ALA A 278 -10.37 11.76 5.84
N PRO A 279 -10.84 12.95 6.27
CA PRO A 279 -10.76 13.36 7.67
C PRO A 279 -11.54 12.43 8.61
N GLU A 280 -12.68 11.89 8.18
CA GLU A 280 -13.50 10.99 9.00
C GLU A 280 -12.81 9.64 9.21
N GLU A 281 -12.26 9.06 8.15
CA GLU A 281 -11.50 7.81 8.21
C GLU A 281 -10.24 7.98 9.08
N MET A 282 -9.53 9.08 8.92
CA MET A 282 -8.31 9.37 9.69
C MET A 282 -8.62 9.60 11.18
N ALA A 283 -9.71 10.29 11.50
CA ALA A 283 -10.19 10.42 12.87
C ALA A 283 -10.56 9.05 13.47
N PHE A 284 -11.19 8.18 12.68
CA PHE A 284 -11.49 6.81 13.10
C PHE A 284 -10.23 6.01 13.41
N PHE A 285 -9.21 6.04 12.55
CA PHE A 285 -7.94 5.36 12.81
C PHE A 285 -7.26 5.88 14.06
N ASN A 286 -7.20 7.19 14.24
CA ASN A 286 -6.59 7.81 15.42
C ASN A 286 -7.30 7.42 16.72
N GLN A 287 -8.64 7.25 16.68
CA GLN A 287 -9.43 6.91 17.86
C GLN A 287 -9.39 5.40 18.19
N PHE A 288 -9.45 4.52 17.18
CA PHE A 288 -9.75 3.10 17.37
C PHE A 288 -8.61 2.15 16.98
N VAL A 289 -7.63 2.60 16.20
CA VAL A 289 -6.53 1.77 15.69
C VAL A 289 -5.21 2.16 16.33
N ASP A 290 -4.78 3.42 16.17
CA ASP A 290 -3.50 3.91 16.65
C ASP A 290 -3.63 5.32 17.24
N LYS A 291 -3.73 5.38 18.56
CA LYS A 291 -3.80 6.66 19.29
C LYS A 291 -2.51 7.44 19.11
N GLY A 292 -2.61 8.68 18.62
CA GLY A 292 -1.45 9.51 18.28
C GLY A 292 -1.03 9.43 16.82
N LEU A 293 -1.78 8.71 15.98
CA LEU A 293 -1.52 8.63 14.54
C LEU A 293 -1.50 10.02 13.89
N LEU A 294 -2.49 10.86 14.15
CA LEU A 294 -2.58 12.19 13.55
C LEU A 294 -1.41 13.08 13.99
N ASP A 295 -1.03 13.07 15.26
CA ASP A 295 0.10 13.85 15.77
C ASP A 295 1.41 13.41 15.08
N ARG A 296 1.62 12.09 14.94
CA ARG A 296 2.79 11.53 14.24
C ARG A 296 2.83 11.94 12.77
N LEU A 297 1.71 11.84 12.05
CA LEU A 297 1.64 12.22 10.64
C LEU A 297 1.85 13.73 10.44
N HIS A 298 1.27 14.57 11.28
CA HIS A 298 1.53 16.02 11.27
C HIS A 298 2.99 16.35 11.54
N HIS A 299 3.62 15.66 12.50
CA HIS A 299 5.02 15.83 12.80
C HIS A 299 5.90 15.49 11.59
N VAL A 300 5.66 14.34 10.94
CA VAL A 300 6.40 13.94 9.72
C VAL A 300 6.21 14.94 8.58
N MET A 301 4.98 15.37 8.34
CA MET A 301 4.66 16.33 7.28
C MET A 301 5.37 17.68 7.45
N THR A 302 5.59 18.12 8.69
CA THR A 302 6.16 19.45 9.01
C THR A 302 7.63 19.44 9.35
N SER A 303 8.24 18.28 9.56
CA SER A 303 9.67 18.12 9.88
C SER A 303 10.53 18.13 8.62
N ASP A 304 11.72 18.71 8.69
CA ASP A 304 12.80 18.39 7.76
C ASP A 304 13.36 17.01 8.10
N PHE A 305 13.56 16.15 7.11
CA PHE A 305 14.10 14.83 7.35
C PHE A 305 15.58 14.91 7.72
N GLY A 306 16.01 14.09 8.68
CA GLY A 306 17.40 13.98 9.07
C GLY A 306 18.22 13.22 8.03
N HIS A 307 19.54 13.40 8.08
CA HIS A 307 20.49 12.69 7.25
C HIS A 307 21.61 12.12 8.11
N VAL A 308 21.97 10.87 7.88
CA VAL A 308 23.08 10.20 8.56
C VAL A 308 23.65 9.14 7.63
N THR A 309 24.97 8.99 7.59
CA THR A 309 25.58 7.87 6.87
C THR A 309 25.38 6.57 7.64
N TYR A 310 25.39 5.43 6.95
CA TYR A 310 25.34 4.12 7.59
C TYR A 310 26.45 3.94 8.62
N THR A 311 27.67 4.39 8.31
CA THR A 311 28.82 4.32 9.24
C THR A 311 28.53 5.09 10.52
N GLU A 312 28.06 6.34 10.43
CA GLU A 312 27.69 7.13 11.61
C GLU A 312 26.51 6.53 12.37
N ALA A 313 25.52 5.97 11.65
CA ALA A 313 24.38 5.29 12.26
C ALA A 313 24.85 4.06 13.08
N ILE A 314 25.76 3.25 12.54
CA ILE A 314 26.35 2.11 13.25
C ILE A 314 27.13 2.59 14.48
N GLU A 315 27.94 3.64 14.38
CA GLU A 315 28.67 4.20 15.54
C GLU A 315 27.74 4.67 16.67
N ILE A 316 26.55 5.16 16.33
CA ILE A 316 25.52 5.54 17.30
C ILE A 316 24.91 4.29 17.93
N LEU A 317 24.50 3.33 17.11
CA LEU A 317 23.80 2.13 17.55
C LEU A 317 24.70 1.19 18.38
N GLU A 318 25.99 1.03 18.02
CA GLU A 318 26.94 0.18 18.75
C GLU A 318 27.07 0.59 20.22
N LYS A 319 26.94 1.87 20.55
CA LYS A 319 26.98 2.37 21.92
C LYS A 319 25.77 1.91 22.77
N HIS A 320 24.76 1.36 22.12
CA HIS A 320 23.50 0.94 22.72
C HIS A 320 23.15 -0.52 22.41
N ASN A 321 24.13 -1.34 22.00
CA ASN A 321 23.94 -2.75 21.67
C ASN A 321 23.36 -3.59 22.83
N ASP A 322 23.50 -3.13 24.06
CA ASP A 322 22.91 -3.74 25.26
C ASP A 322 21.36 -3.60 25.30
N GLN A 323 20.78 -2.75 24.48
CA GLN A 323 19.33 -2.50 24.38
C GLN A 323 18.65 -3.25 23.23
N PHE A 324 19.44 -3.86 22.33
CA PHE A 324 18.94 -4.52 21.13
C PHE A 324 18.91 -6.04 21.27
N GLU A 325 17.90 -6.66 20.69
CA GLU A 325 17.84 -8.12 20.53
C GLU A 325 18.93 -8.62 19.57
N TYR A 326 19.21 -7.84 18.52
CA TYR A 326 20.22 -8.12 17.51
C TYR A 326 21.32 -7.06 17.53
N PRO A 327 22.45 -7.31 18.24
CA PRO A 327 23.56 -6.36 18.25
C PRO A 327 24.10 -6.06 16.85
N VAL A 328 24.37 -4.79 16.56
CA VAL A 328 24.90 -4.36 15.27
C VAL A 328 26.40 -4.14 15.30
N HIS A 329 27.02 -4.28 14.14
CA HIS A 329 28.38 -3.89 13.82
C HIS A 329 28.44 -3.46 12.35
N TRP A 330 29.53 -2.81 11.94
CA TRP A 330 29.66 -2.39 10.54
C TRP A 330 29.57 -3.58 9.58
N GLY A 331 28.70 -3.49 8.58
CA GLY A 331 28.36 -4.58 7.65
C GLY A 331 27.09 -5.36 8.02
N SER A 332 26.47 -5.10 9.19
CA SER A 332 25.18 -5.71 9.56
C SER A 332 24.01 -5.06 8.84
N ASP A 333 23.01 -5.86 8.47
CA ASP A 333 21.71 -5.32 8.08
C ASP A 333 21.00 -4.69 9.29
N LEU A 334 20.46 -3.47 9.10
CA LEU A 334 19.66 -2.82 10.13
C LEU A 334 18.33 -3.56 10.29
N GLN A 335 18.01 -3.91 11.54
CA GLN A 335 16.71 -4.46 11.89
C GLN A 335 15.74 -3.35 12.28
N THR A 336 14.45 -3.64 12.27
CA THR A 336 13.40 -2.66 12.63
C THR A 336 13.65 -1.96 13.97
N GLU A 337 14.21 -2.65 14.95
CA GLU A 337 14.52 -2.05 16.26
C GLU A 337 15.58 -0.95 16.14
N HIS A 338 16.60 -1.15 15.29
CA HIS A 338 17.64 -0.15 15.01
C HIS A 338 17.08 1.06 14.27
N GLU A 339 16.29 0.83 13.25
CA GLU A 339 15.62 1.87 12.45
C GLU A 339 14.70 2.75 13.32
N ARG A 340 13.91 2.12 14.19
CA ARG A 340 13.06 2.82 15.13
C ARG A 340 13.87 3.57 16.19
N TYR A 341 14.96 3.02 16.67
CA TYR A 341 15.83 3.72 17.61
C TYR A 341 16.39 5.01 16.99
N LEU A 342 16.85 4.94 15.73
CA LEU A 342 17.29 6.14 15.01
C LEU A 342 16.20 7.18 14.89
N THR A 343 15.00 6.79 14.45
CA THR A 343 13.89 7.73 14.16
C THR A 343 13.16 8.23 15.41
N GLU A 344 13.02 7.40 16.45
CA GLU A 344 12.19 7.71 17.63
C GLU A 344 13.03 8.23 18.82
N VAL A 345 14.29 7.82 18.94
CA VAL A 345 15.15 8.18 20.08
C VAL A 345 16.21 9.22 19.67
N VAL A 346 16.96 8.92 18.60
CA VAL A 346 18.12 9.76 18.22
C VAL A 346 17.68 11.04 17.49
N PHE A 347 16.99 10.89 16.37
CA PHE A 347 16.61 12.01 15.52
C PHE A 347 15.22 12.61 15.85
N GLN A 348 14.34 11.81 16.44
CA GLN A 348 12.94 12.15 16.77
C GLN A 348 12.17 12.71 15.56
N ARG A 349 12.48 12.22 14.36
CA ARG A 349 11.91 12.59 13.07
C ARG A 349 12.31 11.57 12.01
N PRO A 350 11.71 11.62 10.80
CA PRO A 350 12.20 10.80 9.68
C PRO A 350 13.68 11.06 9.39
N VAL A 351 14.39 10.03 8.95
CA VAL A 351 15.81 10.10 8.67
C VAL A 351 16.18 9.30 7.44
N PHE A 352 17.02 9.86 6.58
CA PHE A 352 17.69 9.12 5.52
C PHE A 352 19.00 8.56 6.05
N VAL A 353 19.18 7.25 5.92
CA VAL A 353 20.47 6.57 6.13
C VAL A 353 21.09 6.32 4.78
N THR A 354 22.33 6.76 4.55
CA THR A 354 23.00 6.69 3.25
C THR A 354 24.32 5.95 3.29
N ASP A 355 24.88 5.68 2.14
CA ASP A 355 26.25 5.17 1.97
C ASP A 355 26.48 3.83 2.70
N TYR A 356 25.65 2.85 2.34
CA TYR A 356 25.69 1.50 2.88
C TYR A 356 26.89 0.70 2.36
N PRO A 357 27.38 -0.32 3.12
CA PRO A 357 28.36 -1.27 2.60
C PRO A 357 27.89 -1.94 1.32
N LYS A 358 28.76 -2.04 0.31
CA LYS A 358 28.41 -2.63 -0.99
C LYS A 358 27.99 -4.10 -0.89
N GLU A 359 28.48 -4.82 0.13
CA GLU A 359 28.24 -6.24 0.32
C GLU A 359 26.77 -6.56 0.66
N ILE A 360 26.05 -5.61 1.26
CA ILE A 360 24.66 -5.79 1.70
C ILE A 360 23.65 -5.05 0.79
N LYS A 361 24.11 -4.53 -0.35
CA LYS A 361 23.24 -3.79 -1.30
C LYS A 361 23.39 -4.33 -2.72
N ALA A 362 22.39 -4.07 -3.56
CA ALA A 362 22.26 -4.60 -4.91
C ALA A 362 23.36 -4.12 -5.87
N PHE A 363 23.58 -4.91 -6.93
CA PHE A 363 24.64 -4.72 -7.91
C PHE A 363 24.60 -3.42 -8.70
N TYR A 364 23.41 -2.86 -8.89
CA TYR A 364 23.16 -1.68 -9.72
C TYR A 364 23.42 -0.35 -9.01
N MET A 365 23.70 -0.36 -7.72
CA MET A 365 23.90 0.86 -6.93
C MET A 365 25.28 1.45 -7.20
N LYS A 366 25.34 2.78 -7.32
CA LYS A 366 26.57 3.52 -7.60
C LYS A 366 27.64 3.27 -6.56
N LEU A 367 28.78 2.78 -6.98
CA LEU A 367 29.94 2.61 -6.09
C LEU A 367 30.51 3.98 -5.71
N ASN A 368 30.68 4.21 -4.42
CA ASN A 368 31.32 5.43 -3.90
C ASN A 368 32.83 5.42 -4.14
N PRO A 369 33.50 6.60 -4.13
CA PRO A 369 34.95 6.69 -4.36
C PRO A 369 35.82 5.93 -3.35
N ASP A 370 35.30 5.56 -2.19
CA ASP A 370 35.98 4.75 -1.19
C ASP A 370 36.12 3.27 -1.57
N GLY A 371 35.40 2.83 -2.61
CA GLY A 371 35.36 1.45 -3.10
C GLY A 371 34.74 0.44 -2.14
N LYS A 372 34.15 0.88 -1.02
CA LYS A 372 33.56 0.06 0.04
C LYS A 372 32.07 0.27 0.22
N THR A 373 31.60 1.48 -0.04
CA THR A 373 30.19 1.85 0.12
C THR A 373 29.53 2.15 -1.22
N VAL A 374 28.21 2.16 -1.24
CA VAL A 374 27.40 2.54 -2.39
C VAL A 374 26.47 3.70 -2.04
N ALA A 375 26.14 4.54 -3.02
CA ALA A 375 25.23 5.67 -2.88
C ALA A 375 23.77 5.17 -2.78
N ALA A 376 23.51 4.35 -1.77
CA ALA A 376 22.19 3.89 -1.39
C ALA A 376 21.56 4.83 -0.37
N MET A 377 20.23 4.84 -0.28
CA MET A 377 19.49 5.49 0.78
C MET A 377 18.32 4.63 1.24
N ASP A 378 18.09 4.58 2.54
CA ASP A 378 16.84 4.10 3.13
C ASP A 378 16.18 5.25 3.88
N CYS A 379 14.92 5.54 3.57
CA CYS A 379 14.10 6.51 4.31
C CYS A 379 13.39 5.80 5.44
N LEU A 380 13.77 6.15 6.66
CA LEU A 380 13.20 5.61 7.89
C LEU A 380 12.17 6.59 8.47
N VAL A 381 11.02 6.09 8.90
CA VAL A 381 9.98 6.91 9.54
C VAL A 381 9.62 6.33 10.92
N PRO A 382 9.24 7.20 11.90
CA PRO A 382 8.82 6.75 13.22
C PRO A 382 7.65 5.76 13.15
N GLY A 383 7.69 4.70 13.93
CA GLY A 383 6.63 3.69 14.05
C GLY A 383 6.76 2.50 13.11
N ILE A 384 7.36 2.64 11.92
CA ILE A 384 7.48 1.54 10.97
C ILE A 384 8.92 1.19 10.59
N GLY A 385 9.85 2.15 10.70
CA GLY A 385 11.22 2.00 10.19
C GLY A 385 11.31 2.31 8.71
N GLU A 386 12.03 1.50 7.93
CA GLU A 386 12.18 1.69 6.48
C GLU A 386 10.83 1.69 5.75
N ILE A 387 10.56 2.76 5.00
CA ILE A 387 9.39 2.93 4.14
C ILE A 387 9.78 3.05 2.67
N ILE A 388 10.95 3.61 2.36
CA ILE A 388 11.53 3.75 1.04
C ILE A 388 12.97 3.26 1.07
N GLY A 389 13.36 2.48 0.07
CA GLY A 389 14.73 2.16 -0.26
C GLY A 389 15.08 2.62 -1.66
N GLY A 390 16.24 3.24 -1.86
CA GLY A 390 16.66 3.78 -3.14
C GLY A 390 18.16 3.91 -3.30
N SER A 391 18.58 4.41 -4.47
CA SER A 391 19.98 4.69 -4.72
C SER A 391 20.20 5.59 -5.94
N GLN A 392 21.33 6.24 -6.00
CA GLN A 392 21.91 6.59 -7.29
C GLN A 392 22.35 5.31 -7.99
N ARG A 393 22.09 5.21 -9.29
CA ARG A 393 22.40 4.01 -10.09
C ARG A 393 23.83 4.09 -10.63
N GLU A 394 24.50 2.92 -10.78
CA GLU A 394 25.81 2.89 -11.42
C GLU A 394 25.67 3.22 -12.92
N ASP A 395 26.32 4.27 -13.33
CA ASP A 395 26.26 4.82 -14.69
C ASP A 395 27.52 4.54 -15.52
N ASP A 396 28.56 3.94 -14.90
CA ASP A 396 29.77 3.48 -15.58
C ASP A 396 29.66 2.00 -15.98
N TYR A 397 29.90 1.73 -17.28
CA TYR A 397 29.78 0.38 -17.83
C TYR A 397 30.75 -0.63 -17.21
N ASP A 398 32.02 -0.26 -17.08
CA ASP A 398 33.06 -1.18 -16.63
C ASP A 398 32.90 -1.49 -15.14
N THR A 399 32.52 -0.49 -14.34
CA THR A 399 32.23 -0.64 -12.92
C THR A 399 31.02 -1.55 -12.69
N LEU A 400 29.93 -1.35 -13.44
CA LEU A 400 28.74 -2.18 -13.34
C LEU A 400 29.01 -3.63 -13.75
N LEU A 401 29.75 -3.85 -14.85
CA LEU A 401 30.15 -5.18 -15.32
C LEU A 401 31.04 -5.89 -14.28
N ALA A 402 31.99 -5.16 -13.70
CA ALA A 402 32.86 -5.70 -12.65
C ALA A 402 32.04 -6.13 -11.43
N ARG A 403 31.05 -5.32 -11.03
CA ARG A 403 30.19 -5.64 -9.90
C ARG A 403 29.30 -6.86 -10.16
N MET A 404 28.74 -6.99 -11.37
CA MET A 404 28.00 -8.19 -11.77
C MET A 404 28.86 -9.45 -11.67
N ASN A 405 30.09 -9.39 -12.17
CA ASN A 405 31.03 -10.51 -12.11
C ASN A 405 31.41 -10.86 -10.64
N GLU A 406 31.65 -9.86 -9.79
CA GLU A 406 31.94 -10.04 -8.35
C GLU A 406 30.82 -10.82 -7.66
N LEU A 407 29.57 -10.56 -8.01
CA LEU A 407 28.37 -11.21 -7.43
C LEU A 407 27.98 -12.52 -8.15
N GLY A 408 28.74 -12.94 -9.19
CA GLY A 408 28.46 -14.16 -9.94
C GLY A 408 27.23 -14.10 -10.83
N LEU A 409 26.75 -12.90 -11.16
CA LEU A 409 25.66 -12.69 -12.11
C LEU A 409 26.17 -12.98 -13.54
N LYS A 410 25.27 -13.39 -14.41
CA LYS A 410 25.58 -13.63 -15.83
C LYS A 410 25.28 -12.35 -16.63
N PRO A 411 26.29 -11.61 -17.11
CA PRO A 411 26.07 -10.37 -17.84
C PRO A 411 25.18 -10.53 -19.08
N GLU A 412 25.12 -11.74 -19.66
CA GLU A 412 24.30 -12.06 -20.83
C GLU A 412 22.78 -11.91 -20.53
N ASP A 413 22.37 -12.17 -19.30
CA ASP A 413 20.97 -12.05 -18.87
C ASP A 413 20.56 -10.57 -18.68
N TYR A 414 21.55 -9.66 -18.59
CA TYR A 414 21.38 -8.22 -18.37
C TYR A 414 21.91 -7.37 -19.52
N GLY A 415 22.03 -7.94 -20.72
CA GLY A 415 22.59 -7.24 -21.89
C GLY A 415 21.89 -5.90 -22.17
N PHE A 416 20.55 -5.86 -22.10
CA PHE A 416 19.76 -4.64 -22.28
C PHE A 416 20.10 -3.56 -21.24
N TYR A 417 20.40 -3.95 -20.02
CA TYR A 417 20.72 -3.05 -18.91
C TYR A 417 22.14 -2.47 -19.04
N LEU A 418 23.09 -3.29 -19.48
CA LEU A 418 24.45 -2.86 -19.82
C LEU A 418 24.46 -1.90 -21.02
N ASP A 419 23.60 -2.11 -22.02
CA ASP A 419 23.46 -1.22 -23.17
C ASP A 419 23.09 0.21 -22.78
N LEU A 420 22.33 0.42 -21.69
CA LEU A 420 22.02 1.75 -21.18
C LEU A 420 23.27 2.52 -20.74
N ARG A 421 24.34 1.83 -20.33
CA ARG A 421 25.63 2.44 -19.97
C ARG A 421 26.53 2.65 -21.16
N LYS A 422 26.30 1.89 -22.23
CA LYS A 422 27.08 1.96 -23.45
C LYS A 422 26.59 3.02 -24.44
N TYR A 423 25.29 3.23 -24.49
CA TYR A 423 24.63 4.08 -25.47
C TYR A 423 24.00 5.33 -24.83
N GLY A 424 24.87 6.27 -24.43
CA GLY A 424 24.42 7.55 -23.86
C GLY A 424 24.03 7.49 -22.38
N SER A 425 24.88 6.85 -21.58
CA SER A 425 24.69 6.81 -20.13
C SER A 425 24.55 8.19 -19.52
N ALA A 426 23.66 8.33 -18.56
CA ALA A 426 23.48 9.52 -17.76
C ALA A 426 23.42 9.16 -16.28
N ARG A 427 23.92 10.05 -15.42
CA ARG A 427 23.69 9.96 -14.00
C ARG A 427 22.19 9.89 -13.73
N HIS A 428 21.72 8.92 -12.93
CA HIS A 428 20.32 8.76 -12.60
C HIS A 428 20.16 8.08 -11.24
N ALA A 429 19.00 8.27 -10.65
CA ALA A 429 18.66 7.77 -9.34
C ALA A 429 17.19 7.38 -9.27
N GLY A 430 16.83 6.58 -8.30
CA GLY A 430 15.46 6.17 -8.09
C GLY A 430 15.28 5.39 -6.79
N PHE A 431 14.03 5.20 -6.41
CA PHE A 431 13.70 4.49 -5.18
C PHE A 431 12.47 3.59 -5.34
N GLY A 432 12.24 2.74 -4.36
CA GLY A 432 11.02 1.93 -4.22
C GLY A 432 10.26 2.28 -2.95
N LEU A 433 8.97 2.59 -3.09
CA LEU A 433 8.02 2.67 -1.97
C LEU A 433 7.09 1.46 -2.02
N GLY A 434 7.11 0.64 -0.97
CA GLY A 434 6.11 -0.41 -0.78
C GLY A 434 4.72 0.19 -0.48
N PHE A 435 3.77 0.00 -1.39
CA PHE A 435 2.45 0.62 -1.28
C PHE A 435 1.70 0.19 -0.01
N GLU A 436 1.71 -1.09 0.29
CA GLU A 436 1.06 -1.62 1.49
C GLU A 436 1.70 -1.11 2.77
N ARG A 437 3.02 -0.96 2.79
CA ARG A 437 3.74 -0.40 3.93
C ARG A 437 3.37 1.07 4.14
N CYS A 438 3.20 1.82 3.06
CA CYS A 438 2.68 3.18 3.10
C CYS A 438 1.24 3.24 3.63
N VAL A 439 0.35 2.35 3.17
CA VAL A 439 -1.03 2.28 3.69
C VAL A 439 -1.04 1.91 5.17
N MET A 440 -0.23 0.93 5.60
CA MET A 440 -0.08 0.60 7.04
C MET A 440 0.36 1.83 7.84
N TYR A 441 1.33 2.57 7.35
CA TYR A 441 1.86 3.76 8.01
C TYR A 441 0.80 4.84 8.20
N LEU A 442 0.03 5.16 7.15
CA LEU A 442 -0.98 6.22 7.20
C LEU A 442 -2.25 5.81 7.95
N THR A 443 -2.54 4.52 8.09
CA THR A 443 -3.75 4.03 8.79
C THR A 443 -3.49 3.54 10.20
N GLY A 444 -2.22 3.34 10.58
CA GLY A 444 -1.86 2.73 11.85
C GLY A 444 -2.11 1.21 11.91
N MET A 445 -2.48 0.57 10.79
CA MET A 445 -2.73 -0.87 10.75
C MET A 445 -1.42 -1.65 10.92
N GLY A 446 -1.39 -2.56 11.89
CA GLY A 446 -0.18 -3.27 12.31
C GLY A 446 0.17 -4.51 11.47
N ASN A 447 -0.63 -4.89 10.48
CA ASN A 447 -0.40 -6.09 9.68
C ASN A 447 -0.76 -5.87 8.21
N ILE A 448 0.17 -6.23 7.32
CA ILE A 448 0.02 -6.09 5.87
C ILE A 448 -1.22 -6.81 5.31
N ARG A 449 -1.63 -7.92 5.96
CA ARG A 449 -2.84 -8.66 5.59
C ARG A 449 -4.13 -7.84 5.75
N ASP A 450 -4.07 -6.77 6.54
CA ASP A 450 -5.23 -5.92 6.83
C ASP A 450 -5.31 -4.68 5.93
N VAL A 451 -4.31 -4.47 5.07
CA VAL A 451 -4.31 -3.39 4.08
C VAL A 451 -4.35 -3.90 2.63
N LEU A 452 -4.30 -5.22 2.45
CA LEU A 452 -4.50 -5.90 1.16
C LEU A 452 -5.96 -6.38 1.06
N PRO A 453 -6.64 -6.18 -0.08
CA PRO A 453 -8.00 -6.71 -0.27
C PRO A 453 -8.07 -8.23 -0.08
N PHE A 454 -7.20 -8.96 -0.76
CA PHE A 454 -7.06 -10.41 -0.72
C PHE A 454 -5.58 -10.76 -0.54
N PRO A 455 -5.08 -10.89 0.70
CA PRO A 455 -3.65 -11.06 0.95
C PRO A 455 -3.14 -12.41 0.43
N ARG A 456 -1.98 -12.36 -0.25
CA ARG A 456 -1.21 -13.52 -0.65
C ARG A 456 0.01 -13.61 0.25
N THR A 457 0.07 -14.64 1.07
CA THR A 457 1.17 -14.86 2.03
C THR A 457 1.51 -16.33 2.10
N VAL A 458 2.59 -16.69 2.78
CA VAL A 458 2.97 -18.09 3.00
C VAL A 458 1.76 -18.89 3.52
N ASN A 459 1.46 -20.00 2.88
CA ASN A 459 0.32 -20.89 3.16
C ASN A 459 -1.07 -20.23 3.07
N ASN A 460 -1.21 -19.09 2.39
CA ASN A 460 -2.50 -18.44 2.20
C ASN A 460 -2.64 -17.87 0.78
N CYS A 461 -3.56 -18.48 0.02
CA CYS A 461 -3.99 -18.03 -1.30
C CYS A 461 -5.53 -18.07 -1.42
N GLU A 462 -6.21 -17.98 -0.28
CA GLU A 462 -7.67 -17.93 -0.22
C GLU A 462 -8.19 -16.59 -0.74
N LEU A 463 -9.37 -16.60 -1.34
CA LEU A 463 -10.05 -15.47 -2.01
C LEU A 463 -9.40 -14.13 -1.85
#